data_920e14d53577a37d2b33b426433d3fbe
#
_entry.id   920e14d53577a37d2b33b426433d3fbe
#
_cell.length_a   1.000
_cell.length_b   1.000
_cell.length_c   1.000
_cell.angle_alpha   90.00
_cell.angle_beta   90.00
_cell.angle_gamma   90.00
#
_symmetry.space_group_name_H-M   'P 1'
#
loop_
_entity.id
_entity.type
_entity.pdbx_description
1 polymer ?
#
loop_
_entity_poly.entity_id
_entity_poly.type
_entity_poly.pdbx_seq_one_letter_code
_entity_poly.pdbx_strand_id
1 'polypeptide(L)'
;MRRYELMLVIRPDVPDDKSQAVIDRVTRQITAGGGQIIKVAPWGRRRLAYPIDRFREGSYHIILFAAPGGLLTELEHSLLITEEVIRHLITRDERPAKPRREDGDADAAEDGEDADDTGLPSDMYEDEDLDDGAERIGEDESEAAPAAID
;
A
#
# COMPACT_ATOMS: atom_id res chain seq x y z
N MET A 1 -21.85 3.85 -18.90
CA MET A 1 -21.05 3.59 -17.68
C MET A 1 -19.63 4.12 -17.87
N ARG A 2 -19.06 4.69 -16.83
CA ARG A 2 -17.66 5.17 -16.81
C ARG A 2 -16.85 4.34 -15.84
N ARG A 3 -15.55 4.22 -16.10
CA ARG A 3 -14.65 3.48 -15.20
C ARG A 3 -14.11 4.41 -14.14
N TYR A 4 -14.04 3.88 -12.91
CA TYR A 4 -13.54 4.58 -11.75
C TYR A 4 -12.60 3.69 -10.96
N GLU A 5 -11.69 4.33 -10.27
CA GLU A 5 -10.79 3.73 -9.31
C GLU A 5 -11.10 4.34 -7.94
N LEU A 6 -11.49 3.51 -6.99
CA LEU A 6 -11.69 3.89 -5.60
C LEU A 6 -10.52 3.39 -4.78
N MET A 7 -9.80 4.30 -4.17
CA MET A 7 -8.79 3.99 -3.17
C MET A 7 -9.41 4.18 -1.78
N LEU A 8 -9.35 3.15 -0.95
CA LEU A 8 -9.77 3.15 0.44
C LEU A 8 -8.56 3.04 1.35
N VAL A 9 -8.55 3.81 2.41
CA VAL A 9 -7.59 3.70 3.51
C VAL A 9 -8.38 3.39 4.77
N ILE A 10 -8.22 2.17 5.26
CA ILE A 10 -8.90 1.66 6.46
C ILE A 10 -7.95 1.81 7.66
N ARG A 11 -8.52 2.09 8.83
CA ARG A 11 -7.79 2.22 10.09
C ARG A 11 -6.94 0.98 10.38
N PRO A 12 -5.71 1.14 10.88
CA PRO A 12 -4.81 0.00 11.12
C PRO A 12 -5.19 -0.87 12.32
N ASP A 13 -6.06 -0.36 13.21
CA ASP A 13 -6.56 -1.05 14.39
C ASP A 13 -7.80 -1.93 14.11
N VAL A 14 -8.33 -1.84 12.89
CA VAL A 14 -9.47 -2.65 12.46
C VAL A 14 -8.98 -4.06 12.09
N PRO A 15 -9.59 -5.12 12.64
CA PRO A 15 -9.27 -6.49 12.25
C PRO A 15 -9.56 -6.77 10.77
N ASP A 16 -8.86 -7.72 10.19
CA ASP A 16 -8.97 -8.06 8.77
C ASP A 16 -10.41 -8.46 8.38
N ASP A 17 -11.12 -9.17 9.25
CA ASP A 17 -12.52 -9.55 9.03
C ASP A 17 -13.45 -8.33 8.87
N LYS A 18 -13.25 -7.30 9.69
CA LYS A 18 -14.01 -6.06 9.60
C LYS A 18 -13.60 -5.23 8.38
N SER A 19 -12.30 -5.22 8.07
CA SER A 19 -11.80 -4.57 6.85
C SER A 19 -12.43 -5.20 5.61
N GLN A 20 -12.51 -6.53 5.57
CA GLN A 20 -13.18 -7.25 4.49
C GLN A 20 -14.68 -6.94 4.43
N ALA A 21 -15.35 -6.85 5.58
CA ALA A 21 -16.75 -6.48 5.63
C ALA A 21 -17.05 -5.08 5.08
N VAL A 22 -16.13 -4.12 5.27
CA VAL A 22 -16.22 -2.79 4.65
C VAL A 22 -16.12 -2.90 3.12
N ILE A 23 -15.15 -3.65 2.61
CA ILE A 23 -14.96 -3.88 1.17
C ILE A 23 -16.19 -4.54 0.57
N ASP A 24 -16.74 -5.54 1.22
CA ASP A 24 -17.96 -6.26 0.78
C ASP A 24 -19.19 -5.35 0.79
N ARG A 25 -19.30 -4.44 1.74
CA ARG A 25 -20.36 -3.43 1.77
C ARG A 25 -20.26 -2.50 0.57
N VAL A 26 -19.05 -1.97 0.32
CA VAL A 26 -18.77 -1.08 -0.81
C VAL A 26 -19.06 -1.75 -2.14
N THR A 27 -18.59 -2.98 -2.34
CA THR A 27 -18.81 -3.73 -3.57
C THR A 27 -20.28 -4.04 -3.81
N ARG A 28 -21.02 -4.40 -2.75
CA ARG A 28 -22.49 -4.58 -2.82
C ARG A 28 -23.22 -3.30 -3.16
N GLN A 29 -22.82 -2.17 -2.58
CA GLN A 29 -23.42 -0.86 -2.88
C GLN A 29 -23.19 -0.48 -4.34
N ILE A 30 -21.97 -0.67 -4.86
CA ILE A 30 -21.65 -0.42 -6.28
C ILE A 30 -22.54 -1.30 -7.18
N THR A 31 -22.65 -2.58 -6.88
CA THR A 31 -23.45 -3.52 -7.69
C THR A 31 -24.94 -3.19 -7.62
N ALA A 32 -25.47 -2.88 -6.44
CA ALA A 32 -26.86 -2.50 -6.23
C ALA A 32 -27.23 -1.21 -6.98
N GLY A 33 -26.31 -0.26 -7.09
CA GLY A 33 -26.48 0.97 -7.87
C GLY A 33 -26.26 0.81 -9.38
N GLY A 34 -26.22 -0.44 -9.88
CA GLY A 34 -26.07 -0.76 -11.30
C GLY A 34 -24.62 -0.65 -11.80
N GLY A 35 -23.64 -0.60 -10.91
CA GLY A 35 -22.24 -0.69 -11.26
C GLY A 35 -21.72 -2.12 -11.40
N GLN A 36 -20.55 -2.26 -11.94
CA GLN A 36 -19.85 -3.53 -12.12
C GLN A 36 -18.44 -3.44 -11.52
N ILE A 37 -18.08 -4.41 -10.68
CA ILE A 37 -16.73 -4.52 -10.13
C ILE A 37 -15.82 -5.14 -11.20
N ILE A 38 -14.70 -4.48 -11.48
CA ILE A 38 -13.69 -4.95 -12.42
C ILE A 38 -12.57 -5.67 -11.68
N LYS A 39 -12.09 -5.07 -10.58
CA LYS A 39 -10.99 -5.62 -9.79
C LYS A 39 -11.03 -5.09 -8.37
N VAL A 40 -10.74 -5.94 -7.41
CA VAL A 40 -10.45 -5.56 -6.01
C VAL A 40 -9.02 -5.98 -5.72
N ALA A 41 -8.18 -5.04 -5.31
CA ALA A 41 -6.77 -5.28 -5.04
C ALA A 41 -6.39 -4.72 -3.66
N PRO A 42 -6.06 -5.59 -2.69
CA PRO A 42 -5.48 -5.15 -1.45
C PRO A 42 -4.02 -4.72 -1.69
N TRP A 43 -3.67 -3.52 -1.22
CA TRP A 43 -2.29 -3.04 -1.25
C TRP A 43 -1.57 -3.24 0.08
N GLY A 44 -2.30 -3.66 1.10
CA GLY A 44 -1.79 -3.92 2.43
C GLY A 44 -1.56 -2.65 3.26
N ARG A 45 -0.94 -2.84 4.42
CA ARG A 45 -0.65 -1.77 5.37
C ARG A 45 0.53 -0.92 4.88
N ARG A 46 0.33 0.41 4.86
CA ARG A 46 1.35 1.38 4.44
C ARG A 46 1.36 2.59 5.36
N ARG A 47 2.52 3.20 5.47
CA ARG A 47 2.70 4.44 6.22
C ARG A 47 2.06 5.60 5.46
N LEU A 48 1.36 6.47 6.19
CA LEU A 48 0.78 7.70 5.70
C LEU A 48 1.85 8.81 5.61
N ALA A 49 1.70 9.73 4.65
CA ALA A 49 2.58 10.88 4.53
C ALA A 49 2.47 11.84 5.74
N TYR A 50 1.29 11.90 6.34
CA TYR A 50 0.99 12.66 7.56
C TYR A 50 -0.04 11.89 8.39
N PRO A 51 -0.09 12.09 9.71
CA PRO A 51 -1.06 11.43 10.56
C PRO A 51 -2.50 11.87 10.22
N ILE A 52 -3.42 10.92 10.15
CA ILE A 52 -4.86 11.16 10.03
C ILE A 52 -5.51 10.51 11.26
N ASP A 53 -6.31 11.25 12.02
CA ASP A 53 -6.95 10.76 13.26
C ASP A 53 -5.99 10.07 14.22
N ARG A 54 -4.76 10.58 14.35
CA ARG A 54 -3.64 10.03 15.13
C ARG A 54 -3.01 8.76 14.56
N PHE A 55 -3.54 8.17 13.49
CA PHE A 55 -2.94 7.03 12.82
C PHE A 55 -1.82 7.49 11.88
N ARG A 56 -0.71 6.78 11.91
CA ARG A 56 0.45 7.00 11.01
C ARG A 56 0.53 5.98 9.89
N GLU A 57 -0.34 4.98 9.94
CA GLU A 57 -0.44 3.88 8.97
C GLU A 57 -1.90 3.65 8.63
N GLY A 58 -2.15 2.96 7.53
CA GLY A 58 -3.48 2.53 7.12
C GLY A 58 -3.39 1.35 6.17
N SER A 59 -4.48 0.57 6.12
CA SER A 59 -4.62 -0.52 5.16
C SER A 59 -5.23 0.00 3.88
N TYR A 60 -4.51 -0.11 2.78
CA TYR A 60 -4.90 0.40 1.47
C TYR A 60 -5.57 -0.68 0.64
N HIS A 61 -6.70 -0.31 0.04
CA HIS A 61 -7.44 -1.16 -0.90
C HIS A 61 -7.82 -0.37 -2.13
N ILE A 62 -7.68 -0.97 -3.30
CA ILE A 62 -8.07 -0.37 -4.57
C ILE A 62 -9.19 -1.20 -5.18
N ILE A 63 -10.26 -0.52 -5.55
CA ILE A 63 -11.42 -1.12 -6.23
C ILE A 63 -11.58 -0.42 -7.59
N LEU A 64 -11.40 -1.17 -8.66
CA LEU A 64 -11.73 -0.73 -10.01
C LEU A 64 -13.16 -1.15 -10.33
N PHE A 65 -13.97 -0.21 -10.78
CA PHE A 65 -15.36 -0.48 -11.09
C PHE A 65 -15.87 0.39 -12.24
N ALA A 66 -16.93 -0.03 -12.88
CA ALA A 66 -17.67 0.76 -13.86
C ALA A 66 -19.05 1.11 -13.28
N ALA A 67 -19.45 2.37 -13.36
CA ALA A 67 -20.70 2.82 -12.78
C ALA A 67 -21.32 4.03 -13.53
N PRO A 68 -22.64 4.26 -13.36
CA PRO A 68 -23.25 5.53 -13.74
C PRO A 68 -22.79 6.64 -12.78
N GLY A 69 -22.67 7.88 -13.26
CA GLY A 69 -22.15 8.98 -12.48
C GLY A 69 -22.94 9.34 -11.22
N GLY A 70 -24.24 9.08 -11.21
CA GLY A 70 -25.10 9.36 -10.03
C GLY A 70 -24.79 8.48 -8.81
N LEU A 71 -24.22 7.29 -9.00
CA LEU A 71 -23.86 6.39 -7.90
C LEU A 71 -22.72 6.94 -7.03
N LEU A 72 -21.85 7.75 -7.60
CA LEU A 72 -20.64 8.22 -6.88
C LEU A 72 -20.98 9.03 -5.65
N THR A 73 -21.97 9.90 -5.74
CA THR A 73 -22.39 10.76 -4.61
C THR A 73 -22.91 9.93 -3.44
N GLU A 74 -23.69 8.89 -3.71
CA GLU A 74 -24.19 7.99 -2.69
C GLU A 74 -23.07 7.16 -2.06
N LEU A 75 -22.13 6.72 -2.88
CA LEU A 75 -20.96 5.97 -2.45
C LEU A 75 -20.06 6.82 -1.57
N GLU A 76 -19.74 8.04 -1.99
CA GLU A 76 -18.95 8.99 -1.20
C GLU A 76 -19.62 9.29 0.14
N HIS A 77 -20.92 9.55 0.15
CA HIS A 77 -21.66 9.79 1.39
C HIS A 77 -21.61 8.60 2.34
N SER A 78 -21.77 7.40 1.81
CA SER A 78 -21.67 6.16 2.60
C SER A 78 -20.26 5.97 3.20
N LEU A 79 -19.21 6.29 2.44
CA LEU A 79 -17.83 6.18 2.90
C LEU A 79 -17.48 7.22 3.96
N LEU A 80 -18.01 8.44 3.86
CA LEU A 80 -17.81 9.50 4.84
C LEU A 80 -18.35 9.16 6.23
N ILE A 81 -19.44 8.38 6.31
CA ILE A 81 -20.04 7.99 7.58
C ILE A 81 -19.53 6.64 8.10
N THR A 82 -18.62 5.99 7.37
CA THR A 82 -18.03 4.72 7.77
C THR A 82 -16.79 4.98 8.63
N GLU A 83 -16.89 4.70 9.93
CA GLU A 83 -15.84 5.02 10.91
C GLU A 83 -14.52 4.27 10.69
N GLU A 84 -14.57 3.10 10.07
CA GLU A 84 -13.40 2.29 9.75
C GLU A 84 -12.55 2.91 8.61
N VAL A 85 -13.15 3.78 7.78
CA VAL A 85 -12.48 4.43 6.65
C VAL A 85 -11.96 5.79 7.08
N ILE A 86 -10.63 5.94 7.15
CA ILE A 86 -10.00 7.23 7.48
C ILE A 86 -9.81 8.12 6.27
N ARG A 87 -9.75 7.54 5.08
CA ARG A 87 -9.66 8.31 3.83
C ARG A 87 -10.15 7.48 2.66
N HIS A 88 -10.79 8.13 1.72
CA HIS A 88 -11.12 7.56 0.41
C HIS A 88 -10.83 8.57 -0.69
N LEU A 89 -10.60 8.07 -1.89
CA LEU A 89 -10.43 8.87 -3.10
C LEU A 89 -11.05 8.12 -4.28
N ILE A 90 -11.95 8.79 -5.01
CA ILE A 90 -12.51 8.25 -6.25
C ILE A 90 -11.93 9.04 -7.42
N THR A 91 -11.31 8.34 -8.35
CA THR A 91 -10.76 8.91 -9.56
C THR A 91 -11.40 8.25 -10.78
N ARG A 92 -11.50 9.02 -11.87
CA ARG A 92 -11.95 8.47 -13.14
C ARG A 92 -10.77 7.78 -13.82
N ASP A 93 -10.96 6.51 -14.18
CA ASP A 93 -9.99 5.76 -14.97
C ASP A 93 -10.23 6.03 -16.46
N GLU A 94 -9.35 6.82 -17.04
CA GLU A 94 -9.39 7.20 -18.47
C GLU A 94 -8.56 6.25 -19.35
N ARG A 95 -7.94 5.24 -18.77
CA ARG A 95 -7.19 4.25 -19.53
C ARG A 95 -8.12 3.53 -20.52
N PRO A 96 -7.73 3.39 -21.79
CA PRO A 96 -8.50 2.60 -22.75
C PRO A 96 -8.65 1.18 -22.21
N ALA A 97 -9.88 0.65 -22.27
CA ALA A 97 -10.12 -0.74 -21.90
C ALA A 97 -9.21 -1.60 -22.77
N LYS A 98 -8.27 -2.33 -22.17
CA LYS A 98 -7.58 -3.39 -22.93
C LYS A 98 -8.68 -4.31 -23.46
N PRO A 99 -8.69 -4.60 -24.78
CA PRO A 99 -9.63 -5.56 -25.31
C PRO A 99 -9.48 -6.85 -24.53
N ARG A 100 -10.58 -7.33 -23.96
CA ARG A 100 -10.66 -8.64 -23.32
C ARG A 100 -10.27 -9.64 -24.41
N ARG A 101 -9.08 -10.20 -24.32
CA ARG A 101 -8.79 -11.40 -25.08
C ARG A 101 -9.75 -12.45 -24.56
N GLU A 102 -10.73 -12.77 -25.36
CA GLU A 102 -11.49 -14.00 -25.23
C GLU A 102 -10.56 -15.10 -25.76
N ASP A 103 -9.61 -15.46 -24.94
CA ASP A 103 -8.86 -16.68 -25.17
C ASP A 103 -9.31 -17.63 -24.07
N GLY A 104 -10.12 -18.59 -24.55
CA GLY A 104 -10.27 -19.84 -23.85
C GLY A 104 -8.91 -20.49 -23.71
N ASP A 105 -8.90 -21.36 -22.79
CA ASP A 105 -7.89 -22.35 -22.44
C ASP A 105 -6.84 -21.93 -21.43
N ALA A 106 -6.99 -22.73 -20.44
CA ALA A 106 -6.14 -23.11 -19.34
C ALA A 106 -4.67 -23.27 -19.72
N ASP A 107 -3.90 -23.04 -18.71
CA ASP A 107 -2.68 -23.75 -18.36
C ASP A 107 -1.38 -22.96 -18.48
N ALA A 108 -0.57 -23.23 -17.49
CA ALA A 108 0.84 -22.94 -17.35
C ALA A 108 1.23 -21.57 -16.78
N ALA A 109 1.48 -21.63 -15.48
CA ALA A 109 2.55 -20.91 -14.84
C ALA A 109 3.82 -20.98 -15.69
N GLU A 110 4.37 -19.83 -16.05
CA GLU A 110 5.80 -19.71 -16.26
C GLU A 110 6.24 -18.34 -15.79
N ASP A 111 7.09 -18.37 -14.79
CA ASP A 111 7.99 -17.32 -14.38
C ASP A 111 8.71 -16.77 -15.61
N GLY A 112 8.39 -15.55 -15.99
CA GLY A 112 9.17 -14.73 -16.88
C GLY A 112 10.02 -13.79 -16.07
N GLU A 113 11.20 -14.22 -15.69
CA GLU A 113 12.29 -13.34 -15.31
C GLU A 113 12.62 -12.48 -16.52
N ASP A 114 12.13 -11.24 -16.54
CA ASP A 114 12.67 -10.21 -17.40
C ASP A 114 14.01 -9.76 -16.81
N ALA A 115 15.06 -10.48 -17.22
CA ALA A 115 16.41 -10.01 -17.12
C ALA A 115 16.52 -8.77 -18.01
N ASP A 116 16.48 -7.60 -17.44
CA ASP A 116 16.95 -6.38 -18.04
C ASP A 116 18.47 -6.44 -18.10
N ASP A 117 18.96 -6.95 -19.24
CA ASP A 117 20.36 -6.88 -19.64
C ASP A 117 20.68 -5.43 -20.00
N THR A 118 20.90 -4.57 -19.02
CA THR A 118 21.66 -3.35 -19.21
C THR A 118 23.11 -3.68 -18.99
N GLY A 119 23.76 -4.09 -20.08
CA GLY A 119 25.23 -4.21 -20.14
C GLY A 119 25.91 -2.92 -19.73
N LEU A 120 26.32 -2.86 -18.48
CA LEU A 120 27.36 -1.97 -18.02
C LEU A 120 28.63 -2.79 -17.82
N PRO A 121 29.74 -2.39 -18.42
CA PRO A 121 30.98 -3.12 -18.28
C PRO A 121 31.48 -3.05 -16.83
N SER A 122 31.63 -4.22 -16.26
CA SER A 122 32.23 -4.44 -14.95
C SER A 122 33.76 -4.39 -15.02
N ASP A 123 34.30 -3.23 -15.36
CA ASP A 123 35.73 -3.04 -15.25
C ASP A 123 35.97 -1.60 -14.81
N MET A 124 36.10 -1.38 -13.55
CA MET A 124 36.87 -0.30 -12.97
C MET A 124 36.49 -0.01 -11.50
N TYR A 125 36.82 -0.89 -10.62
CA TYR A 125 37.29 -0.51 -9.30
C TYR A 125 38.30 -1.55 -8.88
N GLU A 126 39.57 -1.23 -9.24
CA GLU A 126 40.74 -1.85 -8.65
C GLU A 126 40.77 -1.49 -7.17
N ASP A 127 41.11 -2.51 -6.40
CA ASP A 127 41.54 -2.49 -5.03
C ASP A 127 42.45 -1.28 -4.72
N GLU A 128 42.09 -0.50 -3.74
CA GLU A 128 43.06 0.17 -2.91
C GLU A 128 42.84 -0.23 -1.46
N ASP A 129 43.61 -1.24 -1.09
CA ASP A 129 43.98 -1.52 0.29
C ASP A 129 44.43 -0.25 0.99
N LEU A 130 43.67 0.19 1.98
CA LEU A 130 44.19 1.03 3.03
C LEU A 130 44.00 0.33 4.37
N ASP A 131 44.93 -0.60 4.57
CA ASP A 131 45.45 -0.93 5.89
C ASP A 131 45.99 0.33 6.52
N ASP A 132 45.46 0.79 7.61
CA ASP A 132 46.27 1.37 8.66
C ASP A 132 45.50 1.60 9.96
N GLY A 133 46.10 1.05 11.02
CA GLY A 133 46.19 1.76 12.26
C GLY A 133 45.21 1.41 13.34
N ALA A 134 45.44 0.27 13.95
CA ALA A 134 45.09 0.07 15.36
C ALA A 134 45.67 1.18 16.23
N GLU A 135 44.87 1.87 17.01
CA GLU A 135 45.32 2.41 18.30
C GLU A 135 44.27 2.22 19.36
N ARG A 136 44.62 1.31 20.26
CA ARG A 136 44.04 1.16 21.58
C ARG A 136 44.55 2.33 22.43
N ILE A 137 43.67 3.02 23.07
CA ILE A 137 43.90 3.78 24.32
C ILE A 137 42.49 3.88 24.93
N GLY A 138 42.21 3.54 26.13
CA GLY A 138 42.92 3.37 27.38
C GLY A 138 41.79 3.34 28.40
N GLU A 139 41.83 2.34 29.23
CA GLU A 139 41.04 2.24 30.44
C GLU A 139 41.31 3.46 31.33
N ASP A 140 40.27 4.12 31.80
CA ASP A 140 40.41 4.88 33.06
C ASP A 140 39.20 4.64 33.94
N GLU A 141 39.50 3.82 34.95
CA GLU A 141 38.72 3.66 36.17
C GLU A 141 38.85 4.93 37.01
N SER A 142 37.71 5.44 37.42
CA SER A 142 37.60 6.15 38.70
C SER A 142 36.13 6.14 39.15
N GLU A 143 35.72 5.15 39.83
CA GLU A 143 35.62 5.00 41.31
C GLU A 143 35.42 6.33 42.06
N ALA A 144 34.18 6.60 42.44
CA ALA A 144 33.82 7.33 43.64
C ALA A 144 32.33 7.18 43.99
N ALA A 145 32.05 6.26 44.89
CA ALA A 145 30.89 6.31 45.79
C ALA A 145 31.34 7.01 47.10
N PRO A 146 30.48 7.11 48.13
CA PRO A 146 29.18 7.75 48.25
C PRO A 146 29.22 8.80 49.40
N ALA A 147 28.20 9.62 49.51
CA ALA A 147 27.96 10.31 50.79
C ALA A 147 26.46 10.27 51.09
N ALA A 148 26.13 9.39 52.01
CA ALA A 148 25.02 9.56 52.91
C ALA A 148 25.31 10.74 53.83
N ILE A 149 24.31 11.48 54.24
CA ILE A 149 24.11 12.07 55.58
C ILE A 149 22.75 12.78 55.62
N ASP A 150 21.95 12.34 56.61
CA ASP A 150 20.87 12.93 57.40
C ASP A 150 19.60 13.42 56.77
#